data_efe7da0aa388e3658b5cad7f6219160e
#
_entry.id   efe7da0aa388e3658b5cad7f6219160e
#
_cell.length_a   1.000
_cell.length_b   1.000
_cell.length_c   1.000
_cell.angle_alpha   90.00
_cell.angle_beta   90.00
_cell.angle_gamma   90.00
#
_symmetry.space_group_name_H-M   'P 1'
#
loop_
_entity.id
_entity.type
_entity.pdbx_description
1 polymer ?
#
loop_
_entity_poly.entity_id
_entity_poly.type
_entity_poly.pdbx_seq_one_letter_code
_entity_poly.pdbx_strand_id
1 'polypeptide(L)'
;LSCEVGGDLPQLIGEDLVQDTIGYADKIYLEFGADEHIEGLDNTEEVKDIRKRAIQAGLRLVDCPIRHMGTEKAHGIYLSIEKYLQDNGVEMLFGCECTNLILEESVCQGVYAVYNGQEIEIRAKRTVVATGRRGADWLERICAEHNIAHQPGTVDIGVRVEVRNEVMETVNRVLYESKLIGYPKPFKNKVRTFCQNP
;
A
#
# COMPACT_ATOMS: atom_id res chain seq x y z
N LEU A 1 0.77 5.65 6.51
CA LEU A 1 1.94 5.11 5.84
C LEU A 1 2.77 4.33 6.85
N SER A 2 3.03 3.05 6.60
CA SER A 2 3.86 2.21 7.46
C SER A 2 5.34 2.50 7.18
N CYS A 3 6.10 2.83 8.20
CA CYS A 3 7.53 3.15 8.07
C CYS A 3 8.47 1.94 8.05
N GLU A 4 8.00 0.74 8.18
CA GLU A 4 8.80 -0.38 7.68
C GLU A 4 8.55 -0.49 6.18
N VAL A 5 8.97 0.52 5.64
CA VAL A 5 9.71 0.75 4.44
C VAL A 5 9.14 -0.04 3.30
N GLY A 6 8.04 0.45 2.72
CA GLY A 6 7.64 0.14 1.34
C GLY A 6 7.84 -1.29 0.81
N GLY A 7 7.75 -2.33 1.65
CA GLY A 7 7.99 -3.70 1.22
C GLY A 7 9.39 -3.92 0.67
N ASP A 8 9.51 -4.28 -0.60
CA ASP A 8 10.78 -4.54 -1.26
C ASP A 8 11.38 -3.31 -1.99
N LEU A 9 10.71 -2.14 -1.91
CA LEU A 9 11.19 -0.91 -2.53
C LEU A 9 12.63 -0.52 -2.15
N PRO A 10 13.07 -0.66 -0.87
CA PRO A 10 14.45 -0.34 -0.50
C PRO A 10 15.50 -1.13 -1.26
N GLN A 11 15.18 -2.36 -1.63
CA GLN A 11 16.08 -3.22 -2.42
C GLN A 11 16.19 -2.74 -3.87
N LEU A 12 15.16 -2.04 -4.37
CA LEU A 12 15.09 -1.56 -5.74
C LEU A 12 15.68 -0.16 -5.91
N ILE A 13 15.39 0.75 -4.98
CA ILE A 13 15.73 2.18 -5.12
C ILE A 13 16.57 2.74 -3.98
N GLY A 14 16.92 1.94 -2.96
CA GLY A 14 17.70 2.35 -1.78
C GLY A 14 16.84 2.91 -0.65
N GLU A 15 17.32 2.74 0.59
CA GLU A 15 16.58 3.13 1.80
C GLU A 15 16.32 4.65 1.87
N ASP A 16 17.32 5.47 1.58
CA ASP A 16 17.21 6.93 1.66
C ASP A 16 16.12 7.46 0.73
N LEU A 17 16.11 7.00 -0.54
CA LEU A 17 15.10 7.44 -1.50
C LEU A 17 13.70 6.95 -1.12
N VAL A 18 13.58 5.78 -0.52
CA VAL A 18 12.28 5.29 -0.01
C VAL A 18 11.79 6.15 1.14
N GLN A 19 12.66 6.52 2.10
CA GLN A 19 12.28 7.39 3.21
C GLN A 19 11.85 8.78 2.72
N ASP A 20 12.58 9.37 1.79
CA ASP A 20 12.21 10.64 1.17
C ASP A 20 10.85 10.54 0.46
N THR A 21 10.61 9.45 -0.25
CA THR A 21 9.33 9.21 -0.95
C THR A 21 8.17 9.03 0.02
N ILE A 22 8.39 8.31 1.13
CA ILE A 22 7.38 8.15 2.20
C ILE A 22 7.07 9.51 2.81
N GLY A 23 8.11 10.30 3.16
CA GLY A 23 7.92 11.63 3.72
C GLY A 23 7.19 12.57 2.76
N TYR A 24 7.51 12.53 1.47
CA TYR A 24 6.80 13.28 0.44
C TYR A 24 5.31 12.89 0.34
N ALA A 25 5.02 11.60 0.30
CA ALA A 25 3.65 11.11 0.24
C ALA A 25 2.86 11.47 1.51
N ASP A 26 3.46 11.32 2.69
CA ASP A 26 2.85 11.68 3.98
C ASP A 26 2.49 13.18 4.03
N LYS A 27 3.39 14.03 3.52
CA LYS A 27 3.17 15.47 3.42
C LYS A 27 1.95 15.82 2.55
N ILE A 28 1.76 15.12 1.43
CA ILE A 28 0.56 15.30 0.61
C ILE A 28 -0.70 15.01 1.42
N TYR A 29 -0.74 13.89 2.15
CA TYR A 29 -1.91 13.56 2.97
C TYR A 29 -2.17 14.61 4.06
N LEU A 30 -1.12 15.15 4.68
CA LEU A 30 -1.24 16.24 5.66
C LEU A 30 -1.81 17.52 5.03
N GLU A 31 -1.35 17.89 3.85
CA GLU A 31 -1.85 19.06 3.11
C GLU A 31 -3.34 18.95 2.79
N PHE A 32 -3.85 17.73 2.62
CA PHE A 32 -5.27 17.46 2.34
C PHE A 32 -6.09 17.05 3.58
N GLY A 33 -5.56 17.24 4.79
CA GLY A 33 -6.34 17.15 6.03
C GLY A 33 -6.17 15.86 6.83
N ALA A 34 -5.09 15.10 6.60
CA ALA A 34 -4.73 14.01 7.49
C ALA A 34 -4.31 14.55 8.86
N ASP A 35 -4.53 13.76 9.92
CA ASP A 35 -4.07 14.11 11.26
C ASP A 35 -2.55 14.14 11.36
N GLU A 36 -2.03 15.06 12.16
CA GLU A 36 -0.59 15.12 12.47
C GLU A 36 -0.13 13.97 13.36
N HIS A 37 -1.07 13.32 14.07
CA HIS A 37 -0.75 12.22 14.97
C HIS A 37 -0.20 11.00 14.24
N ILE A 38 0.89 10.45 14.77
CA ILE A 38 1.50 9.21 14.30
C ILE A 38 1.47 8.20 15.45
N GLU A 39 0.79 7.10 15.22
CA GLU A 39 0.79 5.96 16.13
C GLU A 39 2.14 5.23 16.11
N GLY A 40 2.52 4.63 17.22
CA GLY A 40 3.69 3.75 17.29
C GLY A 40 5.05 4.44 17.44
N LEU A 41 5.08 5.75 17.67
CA LEU A 41 6.30 6.49 18.00
C LEU A 41 6.61 6.46 19.50
N ASP A 42 5.61 6.23 20.35
CA ASP A 42 5.75 6.28 21.79
C ASP A 42 6.45 5.04 22.31
N ASN A 43 7.63 5.20 22.88
CA ASN A 43 8.36 4.14 23.54
C ASN A 43 8.06 4.14 25.06
N THR A 44 6.77 4.02 25.40
CA THR A 44 6.29 3.98 26.78
C THR A 44 6.77 2.73 27.51
N GLU A 45 6.66 2.72 28.85
CA GLU A 45 6.96 1.52 29.64
C GLU A 45 6.06 0.35 29.26
N GLU A 46 4.82 0.62 28.86
CA GLU A 46 3.87 -0.39 28.41
C GLU A 46 4.32 -1.02 27.07
N VAL A 47 4.81 -0.22 26.12
CA VAL A 47 5.40 -0.73 24.86
C VAL A 47 6.65 -1.57 25.15
N LYS A 48 7.49 -1.13 26.08
CA LYS A 48 8.68 -1.88 26.49
C LYS A 48 8.31 -3.23 27.13
N ASP A 49 7.24 -3.27 27.94
CA ASP A 49 6.75 -4.54 28.52
C ASP A 49 6.24 -5.49 27.41
N ILE A 50 5.44 -4.99 26.48
CA ILE A 50 4.98 -5.79 25.34
C ILE A 50 6.17 -6.34 24.54
N ARG A 51 7.18 -5.51 24.27
CA ARG A 51 8.41 -5.93 23.59
C ARG A 51 9.16 -7.02 24.36
N LYS A 52 9.30 -6.86 25.67
CA LYS A 52 9.92 -7.87 26.53
C LYS A 52 9.17 -9.21 26.49
N ARG A 53 7.86 -9.17 26.59
CA ARG A 53 7.00 -10.36 26.50
C ARG A 53 7.09 -11.03 25.12
N ALA A 54 7.15 -10.24 24.07
CA ALA A 54 7.35 -10.75 22.70
C ALA A 54 8.68 -11.51 22.59
N ILE A 55 9.78 -10.93 23.11
CA ILE A 55 11.11 -11.58 23.14
C ILE A 55 11.06 -12.89 23.93
N GLN A 56 10.41 -12.90 25.08
CA GLN A 56 10.25 -14.11 25.91
C GLN A 56 9.47 -15.21 25.20
N ALA A 57 8.54 -14.83 24.31
CA ALA A 57 7.80 -15.76 23.46
C ALA A 57 8.54 -16.15 22.17
N GLY A 58 9.78 -15.71 21.98
CA GLY A 58 10.55 -15.96 20.76
C GLY A 58 10.09 -15.15 19.56
N LEU A 59 9.40 -14.04 19.81
CA LEU A 59 8.90 -13.13 18.80
C LEU A 59 9.66 -11.80 18.83
N ARG A 60 9.63 -11.06 17.73
CA ARG A 60 10.15 -9.70 17.65
C ARG A 60 8.98 -8.73 17.41
N LEU A 61 8.78 -7.79 18.32
CA LEU A 61 7.92 -6.64 18.06
C LEU A 61 8.68 -5.66 17.15
N VAL A 62 8.04 -5.28 16.07
CA VAL A 62 8.58 -4.32 15.10
C VAL A 62 7.99 -2.96 15.38
N ASP A 63 8.83 -1.93 15.39
CA ASP A 63 8.36 -0.55 15.45
C ASP A 63 7.70 -0.21 14.12
N CYS A 64 6.45 0.21 14.18
CA CYS A 64 5.63 0.47 13.01
C CYS A 64 4.89 1.80 13.17
N PRO A 65 5.58 2.93 12.98
CA PRO A 65 4.92 4.24 12.98
C PRO A 65 3.88 4.31 11.87
N ILE A 66 2.65 4.65 12.22
CA ILE A 66 1.52 4.69 11.28
C ILE A 66 0.76 5.99 11.47
N ARG A 67 0.51 6.72 10.37
CA ARG A 67 -0.52 7.73 10.32
C ARG A 67 -1.83 7.06 9.88
N HIS A 68 -2.73 6.87 10.83
CA HIS A 68 -4.01 6.23 10.56
C HIS A 68 -5.08 7.28 10.28
N MET A 69 -5.77 7.16 9.17
CA MET A 69 -6.79 8.12 8.76
C MET A 69 -8.22 7.65 9.00
N GLY A 70 -8.43 6.36 9.20
CA GLY A 70 -9.78 5.78 9.20
C GLY A 70 -10.46 5.84 7.83
N THR A 71 -11.49 5.04 7.64
CA THR A 71 -12.16 4.93 6.34
C THR A 71 -12.91 6.22 5.97
N GLU A 72 -13.57 6.86 6.94
CA GLU A 72 -14.37 8.08 6.68
C GLU A 72 -13.48 9.29 6.35
N LYS A 73 -12.42 9.52 7.13
CA LYS A 73 -11.46 10.60 6.85
C LYS A 73 -10.73 10.37 5.54
N ALA A 74 -10.30 9.15 5.26
CA ALA A 74 -9.64 8.81 4.01
C ALA A 74 -10.48 9.17 2.79
N HIS A 75 -11.79 8.90 2.83
CA HIS A 75 -12.70 9.28 1.75
C HIS A 75 -12.70 10.79 1.50
N GLY A 76 -12.84 11.60 2.56
CA GLY A 76 -12.80 13.07 2.45
C GLY A 76 -11.47 13.60 1.90
N ILE A 77 -10.36 13.04 2.32
CA ILE A 77 -9.02 13.40 1.83
C ILE A 77 -8.88 13.08 0.34
N TYR A 78 -9.30 11.89 -0.09
CA TYR A 78 -9.25 11.52 -1.51
C TYR A 78 -10.12 12.41 -2.38
N LEU A 79 -11.32 12.78 -1.94
CA LEU A 79 -12.17 13.74 -2.66
C LEU A 79 -11.50 15.13 -2.76
N SER A 80 -10.80 15.56 -1.72
CA SER A 80 -10.06 16.84 -1.74
C SER A 80 -8.88 16.79 -2.72
N ILE A 81 -8.16 15.68 -2.78
CA ILE A 81 -7.08 15.46 -3.75
C ILE A 81 -7.65 15.41 -5.18
N GLU A 82 -8.74 14.69 -5.39
CA GLU A 82 -9.41 14.62 -6.68
C GLU A 82 -9.80 16.00 -7.17
N LYS A 83 -10.49 16.77 -6.32
CA LYS A 83 -10.89 18.15 -6.65
C LYS A 83 -9.68 19.04 -6.97
N TYR A 84 -8.60 18.94 -6.18
CA TYR A 84 -7.37 19.70 -6.44
C TYR A 84 -6.78 19.37 -7.82
N LEU A 85 -6.75 18.09 -8.19
CA LEU A 85 -6.24 17.67 -9.48
C LEU A 85 -7.11 18.21 -10.62
N GLN A 86 -8.44 18.14 -10.50
CA GLN A 86 -9.37 18.69 -11.50
C GLN A 86 -9.22 20.20 -11.64
N ASP A 87 -9.15 20.93 -10.51
CA ASP A 87 -8.96 22.39 -10.49
C ASP A 87 -7.62 22.82 -11.12
N ASN A 88 -6.64 21.90 -11.16
CA ASN A 88 -5.33 22.10 -11.81
C ASN A 88 -5.23 21.49 -13.21
N GLY A 89 -6.35 21.18 -13.85
CA GLY A 89 -6.43 20.79 -15.25
C GLY A 89 -6.15 19.31 -15.54
N VAL A 90 -6.20 18.46 -14.52
CA VAL A 90 -6.14 17.01 -14.74
C VAL A 90 -7.51 16.52 -15.17
N GLU A 91 -7.60 15.95 -16.36
CA GLU A 91 -8.82 15.32 -16.86
C GLU A 91 -8.97 13.91 -16.26
N MET A 92 -10.14 13.63 -15.68
CA MET A 92 -10.46 12.34 -15.08
C MET A 92 -11.65 11.71 -15.79
N LEU A 93 -11.45 10.55 -16.39
CA LEU A 93 -12.47 9.81 -17.10
C LEU A 93 -12.97 8.64 -16.25
N PHE A 94 -14.01 8.89 -15.46
CA PHE A 94 -14.67 7.86 -14.66
C PHE A 94 -15.53 6.93 -15.52
N GLY A 95 -15.48 5.62 -15.22
CA GLY A 95 -16.18 4.64 -16.05
C GLY A 95 -15.56 4.42 -17.42
N CYS A 96 -14.34 4.88 -17.63
CA CYS A 96 -13.54 4.62 -18.81
C CYS A 96 -12.72 3.34 -18.63
N GLU A 97 -12.90 2.35 -19.48
CA GLU A 97 -12.17 1.08 -19.42
C GLU A 97 -11.02 1.08 -20.42
N CYS A 98 -9.80 0.99 -19.91
CA CYS A 98 -8.61 0.82 -20.75
C CYS A 98 -8.56 -0.62 -21.30
N THR A 99 -8.58 -0.76 -22.62
CA THR A 99 -8.64 -2.06 -23.30
C THR A 99 -7.27 -2.53 -23.76
N ASN A 100 -6.43 -1.63 -24.28
CA ASN A 100 -5.10 -1.99 -24.76
C ASN A 100 -4.15 -0.77 -24.79
N LEU A 101 -2.87 -1.03 -25.08
CA LEU A 101 -1.86 0.00 -25.31
C LEU A 101 -1.81 0.36 -26.80
N ILE A 102 -1.54 1.62 -27.12
CA ILE A 102 -1.15 2.06 -28.45
C ILE A 102 0.36 1.96 -28.54
N LEU A 103 0.87 0.97 -29.29
CA LEU A 103 2.30 0.78 -29.51
C LEU A 103 2.68 1.07 -30.96
N GLU A 104 3.62 1.96 -31.14
CA GLU A 104 4.23 2.28 -32.44
C GLU A 104 5.75 2.09 -32.31
N GLU A 105 6.33 1.22 -33.13
CA GLU A 105 7.76 0.90 -33.10
C GLU A 105 8.30 0.56 -31.69
N SER A 106 7.52 -0.21 -30.90
CA SER A 106 7.81 -0.57 -29.51
C SER A 106 7.79 0.60 -28.50
N VAL A 107 7.25 1.75 -28.89
CA VAL A 107 7.05 2.91 -28.01
C VAL A 107 5.58 3.05 -27.69
N CYS A 108 5.25 3.18 -26.39
CA CYS A 108 3.88 3.44 -25.98
C CYS A 108 3.49 4.90 -26.29
N GLN A 109 2.45 5.06 -27.11
CA GLN A 109 1.91 6.35 -27.53
C GLN A 109 0.59 6.69 -26.83
N GLY A 110 0.11 5.83 -25.95
CA GLY A 110 -1.16 6.01 -25.26
C GLY A 110 -1.91 4.69 -25.04
N VAL A 111 -3.23 4.81 -24.94
CA VAL A 111 -4.12 3.67 -24.68
C VAL A 111 -5.35 3.69 -25.58
N TYR A 112 -5.86 2.51 -25.90
CA TYR A 112 -7.23 2.31 -26.37
C TYR A 112 -8.15 2.15 -25.17
N ALA A 113 -9.30 2.77 -25.21
CA ALA A 113 -10.27 2.71 -24.12
C ALA A 113 -11.71 2.66 -24.64
N VAL A 114 -12.62 2.18 -23.79
CA VAL A 114 -14.07 2.30 -24.01
C VAL A 114 -14.63 3.31 -23.02
N TYR A 115 -15.22 4.36 -23.54
CA TYR A 115 -15.85 5.40 -22.74
C TYR A 115 -17.27 5.69 -23.27
N ASN A 116 -18.27 5.62 -22.39
CA ASN A 116 -19.69 5.74 -22.75
C ASN A 116 -20.11 4.79 -23.89
N GLY A 117 -19.56 3.57 -23.94
CA GLY A 117 -19.86 2.57 -24.94
C GLY A 117 -19.19 2.79 -26.30
N GLN A 118 -18.30 3.76 -26.43
CA GLN A 118 -17.56 4.06 -27.64
C GLN A 118 -16.08 3.78 -27.44
N GLU A 119 -15.44 3.21 -28.46
CA GLU A 119 -13.99 3.07 -28.50
C GLU A 119 -13.34 4.43 -28.77
N ILE A 120 -12.36 4.76 -27.95
CA ILE A 120 -11.57 6.00 -28.06
C ILE A 120 -10.08 5.71 -27.98
N GLU A 121 -9.28 6.61 -28.55
CA GLU A 121 -7.83 6.64 -28.38
C GLU A 121 -7.45 7.81 -27.45
N ILE A 122 -6.63 7.52 -26.45
CA ILE A 122 -6.06 8.55 -25.59
C ILE A 122 -4.56 8.53 -25.80
N ARG A 123 -4.04 9.54 -26.50
CA ARG A 123 -2.61 9.64 -26.82
C ARG A 123 -1.85 10.43 -25.76
N ALA A 124 -0.67 9.94 -25.37
CA ALA A 124 0.17 10.57 -24.36
C ALA A 124 1.66 10.28 -24.59
N LYS A 125 2.51 11.23 -24.23
CA LYS A 125 3.98 11.07 -24.27
C LYS A 125 4.51 10.06 -23.25
N ARG A 126 3.77 9.84 -22.18
CA ARG A 126 4.08 8.89 -21.11
C ARG A 126 2.77 8.28 -20.62
N THR A 127 2.79 6.98 -20.44
CA THR A 127 1.65 6.23 -19.90
C THR A 127 2.08 5.52 -18.63
N VAL A 128 1.36 5.74 -17.52
CA VAL A 128 1.57 5.06 -16.26
C VAL A 128 0.44 4.04 -16.07
N VAL A 129 0.80 2.77 -15.96
CA VAL A 129 -0.14 1.69 -15.72
C VAL A 129 -0.16 1.36 -14.23
N ALA A 130 -1.27 1.66 -13.55
CA ALA A 130 -1.42 1.49 -12.11
C ALA A 130 -2.80 0.87 -11.77
N THR A 131 -3.09 -0.26 -12.40
CA THR A 131 -4.42 -0.91 -12.43
C THR A 131 -4.81 -1.62 -11.15
N GLY A 132 -3.90 -1.76 -10.19
CA GLY A 132 -4.16 -2.45 -8.93
C GLY A 132 -4.52 -3.93 -9.13
N ARG A 133 -5.10 -4.54 -8.10
CA ARG A 133 -5.42 -5.98 -8.11
C ARG A 133 -6.44 -6.37 -9.16
N ARG A 134 -7.43 -5.53 -9.39
CA ARG A 134 -8.51 -5.83 -10.36
C ARG A 134 -8.01 -5.87 -11.79
N GLY A 135 -6.95 -5.12 -12.08
CA GLY A 135 -6.34 -5.09 -13.41
C GLY A 135 -5.17 -6.05 -13.61
N ALA A 136 -4.92 -6.98 -12.68
CA ALA A 136 -3.78 -7.91 -12.77
C ALA A 136 -3.86 -8.79 -14.02
N ASP A 137 -5.00 -9.42 -14.26
CA ASP A 137 -5.22 -10.29 -15.42
C ASP A 137 -5.12 -9.50 -16.75
N TRP A 138 -5.63 -8.26 -16.75
CA TRP A 138 -5.49 -7.36 -17.89
C TRP A 138 -4.01 -7.05 -18.15
N LEU A 139 -3.24 -6.72 -17.11
CA LEU A 139 -1.82 -6.41 -17.24
C LEU A 139 -1.00 -7.61 -17.73
N GLU A 140 -1.28 -8.81 -17.20
CA GLU A 140 -0.64 -10.06 -17.65
C GLU A 140 -0.90 -10.30 -19.15
N ARG A 141 -2.15 -10.15 -19.59
CA ARG A 141 -2.54 -10.26 -20.99
C ARG A 141 -1.80 -9.24 -21.87
N ILE A 142 -1.76 -7.98 -21.48
CA ILE A 142 -1.05 -6.92 -22.21
C ILE A 142 0.44 -7.23 -22.32
N CYS A 143 1.07 -7.68 -21.23
CA CYS A 143 2.48 -8.07 -21.25
C CYS A 143 2.73 -9.22 -22.25
N ALA A 144 1.85 -10.22 -22.26
CA ALA A 144 1.96 -11.36 -23.17
C ALA A 144 1.75 -10.94 -24.65
N GLU A 145 0.71 -10.15 -24.94
CA GLU A 145 0.38 -9.69 -26.31
C GLU A 145 1.50 -8.84 -26.91
N HIS A 146 2.16 -8.04 -26.10
CA HIS A 146 3.20 -7.10 -26.56
C HIS A 146 4.64 -7.57 -26.28
N ASN A 147 4.83 -8.83 -25.85
CA ASN A 147 6.15 -9.38 -25.50
C ASN A 147 6.91 -8.54 -24.46
N ILE A 148 6.20 -7.98 -23.49
CA ILE A 148 6.79 -7.25 -22.37
C ILE A 148 7.24 -8.27 -21.33
N ALA A 149 8.53 -8.28 -21.00
CA ALA A 149 9.08 -9.21 -20.01
C ALA A 149 8.43 -8.96 -18.65
N HIS A 150 7.87 -9.99 -18.06
CA HIS A 150 7.25 -9.97 -16.74
C HIS A 150 7.46 -11.29 -16.00
N GLN A 151 7.25 -11.26 -14.71
CA GLN A 151 7.31 -12.44 -13.87
C GLN A 151 6.22 -12.36 -12.80
N PRO A 152 5.69 -13.49 -12.32
CA PRO A 152 4.77 -13.51 -11.19
C PRO A 152 5.37 -12.81 -9.98
N GLY A 153 4.59 -11.96 -9.33
CA GLY A 153 4.97 -11.38 -8.05
C GLY A 153 4.92 -12.40 -6.91
N THR A 154 5.60 -12.10 -5.81
CA THR A 154 5.45 -12.87 -4.58
C THR A 154 4.17 -12.49 -3.85
N VAL A 155 3.53 -13.45 -3.21
CA VAL A 155 2.35 -13.23 -2.38
C VAL A 155 2.59 -13.75 -0.97
N ASP A 156 2.06 -13.02 0.02
CA ASP A 156 1.97 -13.52 1.38
C ASP A 156 0.70 -14.37 1.51
N ILE A 157 0.83 -15.56 2.04
CA ILE A 157 -0.30 -16.44 2.37
C ILE A 157 -0.45 -16.42 3.88
N GLY A 158 -1.68 -16.21 4.35
CA GLY A 158 -1.96 -16.16 5.77
C GLY A 158 -3.37 -16.62 6.09
N VAL A 159 -3.66 -16.69 7.38
CA VAL A 159 -4.98 -16.99 7.93
C VAL A 159 -5.47 -15.81 8.76
N ARG A 160 -6.76 -15.55 8.72
CA ARG A 160 -7.40 -14.64 9.65
C ARG A 160 -7.62 -15.39 10.97
N VAL A 161 -7.15 -14.79 12.06
CA VAL A 161 -7.34 -15.35 13.41
C VAL A 161 -8.24 -14.39 14.18
N GLU A 162 -9.33 -14.91 14.71
CA GLU A 162 -10.23 -14.17 15.59
C GLU A 162 -10.10 -14.69 17.01
N VAL A 163 -9.96 -13.79 17.94
CA VAL A 163 -9.86 -14.06 19.37
C VAL A 163 -10.78 -13.12 20.15
N ARG A 164 -11.07 -13.45 21.38
CA ARG A 164 -11.82 -12.54 22.25
C ARG A 164 -11.04 -11.26 22.50
N ASN A 165 -11.72 -10.13 22.59
CA ASN A 165 -11.10 -8.82 22.81
C ASN A 165 -10.22 -8.80 24.06
N GLU A 166 -10.64 -9.47 25.14
CA GLU A 166 -9.90 -9.52 26.40
C GLU A 166 -8.50 -10.14 26.26
N VAL A 167 -8.31 -11.04 25.27
CA VAL A 167 -7.01 -11.66 24.99
C VAL A 167 -6.00 -10.64 24.45
N MET A 168 -6.49 -9.72 23.61
CA MET A 168 -5.67 -8.71 22.93
C MET A 168 -5.72 -7.33 23.59
N GLU A 169 -6.58 -7.13 24.60
CA GLU A 169 -6.83 -5.82 25.23
C GLU A 169 -5.54 -5.10 25.65
N THR A 170 -4.63 -5.82 26.31
CA THR A 170 -3.35 -5.23 26.76
C THR A 170 -2.51 -4.70 25.59
N VAL A 171 -2.59 -5.34 24.44
CA VAL A 171 -1.83 -4.96 23.25
C VAL A 171 -2.56 -3.86 22.50
N ASN A 172 -3.88 -4.03 22.26
CA ASN A 172 -4.71 -3.11 21.51
C ASN A 172 -4.82 -1.72 22.16
N ARG A 173 -4.79 -1.68 23.48
CA ARG A 173 -4.83 -0.42 24.21
C ARG A 173 -3.57 0.45 24.03
N VAL A 174 -2.44 -0.18 23.73
CA VAL A 174 -1.11 0.47 23.70
C VAL A 174 -0.60 0.66 22.27
N LEU A 175 -0.92 -0.29 21.39
CA LEU A 175 -0.46 -0.29 20.02
C LEU A 175 -1.65 -0.35 19.08
N TYR A 176 -1.74 0.60 18.16
CA TYR A 176 -2.74 0.57 17.10
C TYR A 176 -2.56 -0.67 16.21
N GLU A 177 -1.32 -1.00 15.85
CA GLU A 177 -0.98 -2.20 15.10
C GLU A 177 0.25 -2.87 15.72
N SER A 178 0.08 -4.08 16.23
CA SER A 178 1.18 -4.86 16.79
C SER A 178 1.78 -5.79 15.74
N LYS A 179 2.86 -5.35 15.10
CA LYS A 179 3.57 -6.16 14.12
C LYS A 179 4.59 -7.06 14.81
N LEU A 180 4.23 -8.32 14.96
CA LEU A 180 5.08 -9.35 15.55
C LEU A 180 5.66 -10.24 14.45
N ILE A 181 6.95 -10.55 14.56
CA ILE A 181 7.65 -11.47 13.65
C ILE A 181 8.16 -12.66 14.44
N GLY A 182 7.94 -13.85 13.92
CA GLY A 182 8.43 -15.10 14.50
C GLY A 182 8.87 -16.12 13.44
N TYR A 183 9.56 -17.16 13.90
CA TYR A 183 10.07 -18.25 13.07
C TYR A 183 9.71 -19.59 13.70
N PRO A 184 8.42 -20.02 13.62
CA PRO A 184 7.94 -21.21 14.30
C PRO A 184 8.60 -22.50 13.73
N LYS A 185 8.84 -23.45 14.64
CA LYS A 185 9.26 -24.79 14.25
C LYS A 185 8.10 -25.57 13.62
N PRO A 186 8.34 -26.56 12.78
CA PRO A 186 9.63 -27.10 12.39
C PRO A 186 10.30 -26.34 11.22
N PHE A 187 9.53 -25.59 10.41
CA PHE A 187 10.02 -25.05 9.12
C PHE A 187 10.80 -23.76 9.26
N LYS A 188 10.65 -23.04 10.36
CA LYS A 188 11.29 -21.73 10.61
C LYS A 188 11.03 -20.68 9.50
N ASN A 189 9.91 -20.79 8.80
CA ASN A 189 9.50 -19.76 7.87
C ASN A 189 9.16 -18.49 8.65
N LYS A 190 9.44 -17.34 8.05
CA LYS A 190 9.06 -16.04 8.62
C LYS A 190 7.54 -15.93 8.65
N VAL A 191 6.99 -15.76 9.84
CA VAL A 191 5.56 -15.46 10.05
C VAL A 191 5.45 -14.09 10.68
N ARG A 192 4.49 -13.30 10.24
CA ARG A 192 4.22 -11.99 10.83
C ARG A 192 2.73 -11.78 11.07
N THR A 193 2.39 -11.08 12.16
CA THR A 193 1.04 -10.54 12.34
C THR A 193 0.83 -9.35 11.42
N PHE A 194 -0.41 -9.15 10.99
CA PHE A 194 -0.74 -8.12 10.01
C PHE A 194 -2.17 -7.65 10.20
N CYS A 195 -2.43 -6.35 10.01
CA CYS A 195 -3.77 -5.78 10.01
C CYS A 195 -4.59 -6.16 11.25
N GLN A 196 -4.15 -5.73 12.40
CA GLN A 196 -4.94 -5.86 13.62
C GLN A 196 -6.17 -4.96 13.51
N ASN A 197 -7.34 -5.52 13.80
CA ASN A 197 -8.61 -4.81 13.74
C ASN A 197 -9.39 -5.15 15.01
N PRO A 198 -9.24 -4.37 16.08
CA PRO A 198 -9.91 -4.58 17.37
C PRO A 198 -11.40 -4.34 17.31
#